data_4a205e806296da5d7f096b29f361885f
#
_entry.id   4a205e806296da5d7f096b29f361885f
#
_cell.length_a   1.000
_cell.length_b   1.000
_cell.length_c   1.000
_cell.angle_alpha   90.00
_cell.angle_beta   90.00
_cell.angle_gamma   90.00
#
_symmetry.space_group_name_H-M   'P 1'
#
loop_
_entity.id
_entity.type
_entity.pdbx_description
1 polymer ?
#
loop_
_entity_poly.entity_id
_entity_poly.type
_entity_poly.pdbx_seq_one_letter_code
_entity_poly.pdbx_strand_id
1 'polypeptide(L)'
;MKYRFALLIVLACICSVLAEAKVKLPSVLSDGMVLQRERPIKIWGTADPGENVVVTFKKKKYTAVADENGKWLVTLPAMKAGGPYELTVNEMTVKDILIGDVWLCSGQSNMELTVARVADMFGRETATYAVSYT
;
A
#
# COMPACT_ATOMS: atom_id res chain seq x y z
N MET A 1 -40.66 24.06 26.30
CA MET A 1 -40.42 22.64 25.94
C MET A 1 -40.02 22.43 24.48
N LYS A 2 -40.57 23.16 23.51
CA LYS A 2 -40.29 22.96 22.05
C LYS A 2 -38.82 23.19 21.65
N TYR A 3 -38.13 24.13 22.26
CA TYR A 3 -36.71 24.45 21.93
C TYR A 3 -35.69 23.42 22.47
N ARG A 4 -36.06 22.71 23.55
CA ARG A 4 -35.15 21.65 24.12
C ARG A 4 -35.08 20.43 23.20
N PHE A 5 -36.16 20.08 22.49
CA PHE A 5 -36.20 19.02 21.50
C PHE A 5 -35.43 19.39 20.22
N ALA A 6 -35.57 20.64 19.76
CA ALA A 6 -34.82 21.14 18.60
C ALA A 6 -33.31 21.18 18.87
N LEU A 7 -32.89 21.56 20.08
CA LEU A 7 -31.47 21.57 20.49
C LEU A 7 -30.87 20.17 20.53
N LEU A 8 -31.63 19.15 20.98
CA LEU A 8 -31.20 17.75 21.01
C LEU A 8 -31.05 17.17 19.60
N ILE A 9 -31.92 17.53 18.66
CA ILE A 9 -31.84 17.09 17.27
C ILE A 9 -30.62 17.71 16.58
N VAL A 10 -30.33 19.00 16.81
CA VAL A 10 -29.16 19.68 16.27
C VAL A 10 -27.88 19.09 16.85
N LEU A 11 -27.84 18.77 18.15
CA LEU A 11 -26.69 18.15 18.80
C LEU A 11 -26.45 16.72 18.29
N ALA A 12 -27.50 15.94 18.03
CA ALA A 12 -27.42 14.61 17.45
C ALA A 12 -26.91 14.63 15.98
N CYS A 13 -27.32 15.65 15.18
CA CYS A 13 -26.80 15.85 13.83
C CYS A 13 -25.31 16.24 13.80
N ILE A 14 -24.83 16.99 14.79
CA ILE A 14 -23.42 17.40 14.87
C ILE A 14 -22.52 16.22 15.24
N CYS A 15 -22.99 15.26 16.08
CA CYS A 15 -22.22 14.06 16.44
C CYS A 15 -22.03 13.06 15.29
N SER A 16 -22.86 13.09 14.25
CA SER A 16 -22.74 12.17 13.11
C SER A 16 -21.67 12.58 12.09
N VAL A 17 -21.03 13.74 12.24
CA VAL A 17 -20.04 14.24 11.25
C VAL A 17 -18.60 13.87 11.60
N LEU A 18 -18.34 13.24 12.76
CA LEU A 18 -16.98 12.95 13.24
C LEU A 18 -16.58 11.44 13.18
N ALA A 19 -17.30 10.63 12.45
CA ALA A 19 -16.82 9.29 12.12
C ALA A 19 -15.86 9.39 10.92
N GLU A 20 -14.65 9.86 11.16
CA GLU A 20 -13.55 9.72 10.22
C GLU A 20 -13.23 8.23 10.08
N ALA A 21 -13.86 7.60 9.10
CA ALA A 21 -13.58 6.23 8.73
C ALA A 21 -12.11 6.13 8.33
N LYS A 22 -11.30 5.50 9.17
CA LYS A 22 -9.85 5.54 9.06
C LYS A 22 -9.35 4.37 8.23
N VAL A 23 -9.31 4.53 6.92
CA VAL A 23 -8.65 3.57 6.03
C VAL A 23 -7.20 3.36 6.48
N LYS A 24 -6.78 2.10 6.58
CA LYS A 24 -5.40 1.71 6.91
C LYS A 24 -4.83 0.83 5.82
N LEU A 25 -3.61 1.14 5.43
CA LEU A 25 -2.80 0.30 4.54
C LEU A 25 -1.85 -0.58 5.36
N PRO A 26 -1.54 -1.80 4.91
CA PRO A 26 -0.47 -2.59 5.49
C PRO A 26 0.89 -1.93 5.22
N SER A 27 1.88 -2.19 6.07
CA SER A 27 3.21 -1.57 5.99
C SER A 27 3.95 -1.81 4.67
N VAL A 28 3.61 -2.90 3.97
CA VAL A 28 4.19 -3.20 2.65
C VAL A 28 3.67 -2.26 1.54
N LEU A 29 2.55 -1.56 1.76
CA LEU A 29 1.99 -0.56 0.87
C LEU A 29 2.31 0.83 1.42
N SER A 30 3.55 1.24 1.32
CA SER A 30 4.09 2.50 1.84
C SER A 30 4.90 3.25 0.79
N ASP A 31 5.36 4.43 1.14
CA ASP A 31 6.24 5.23 0.27
C ASP A 31 7.47 4.43 -0.17
N GLY A 32 7.87 4.61 -1.42
CA GLY A 32 9.00 3.93 -2.01
C GLY A 32 8.75 2.46 -2.39
N MET A 33 7.52 1.95 -2.30
CA MET A 33 7.23 0.56 -2.66
C MET A 33 7.44 0.29 -4.14
N VAL A 34 7.75 -0.97 -4.47
CA VAL A 34 7.79 -1.48 -5.85
C VAL A 34 6.62 -2.45 -6.05
N LEU A 35 5.80 -2.19 -7.07
CA LEU A 35 4.68 -3.04 -7.47
C LEU A 35 5.09 -3.92 -8.66
N GLN A 36 4.69 -5.20 -8.65
CA GLN A 36 5.03 -6.14 -9.71
C GLN A 36 4.47 -5.72 -11.07
N ARG A 37 5.35 -5.61 -12.09
CA ARG A 37 4.96 -5.34 -13.47
C ARG A 37 4.27 -6.52 -14.15
N GLU A 38 3.53 -6.23 -15.23
CA GLU A 38 2.95 -7.21 -16.17
C GLU A 38 1.99 -8.24 -15.53
N ARG A 39 1.52 -7.94 -14.31
CA ARG A 39 0.49 -8.70 -13.58
C ARG A 39 -0.55 -7.74 -12.98
N PRO A 40 -1.79 -8.21 -12.75
CA PRO A 40 -2.77 -7.43 -12.00
C PRO A 40 -2.21 -7.07 -10.62
N ILE A 41 -2.28 -5.79 -10.27
CA ILE A 41 -1.71 -5.26 -9.02
C ILE A 41 -2.83 -5.19 -7.99
N LYS A 42 -2.64 -5.85 -6.86
CA LYS A 42 -3.58 -5.83 -5.74
C LYS A 42 -3.19 -4.75 -4.74
N ILE A 43 -4.14 -3.88 -4.42
CA ILE A 43 -4.05 -2.89 -3.34
C ILE A 43 -5.13 -3.23 -2.32
N TRP A 44 -4.76 -3.35 -1.05
CA TRP A 44 -5.66 -3.82 0.00
C TRP A 44 -5.38 -3.12 1.32
N GLY A 45 -6.32 -3.23 2.21
CA GLY A 45 -6.20 -2.68 3.56
C GLY A 45 -7.40 -2.97 4.41
N THR A 46 -7.56 -2.18 5.46
CA THR A 46 -8.72 -2.22 6.35
C THR A 46 -9.38 -0.85 6.40
N ALA A 47 -10.70 -0.87 6.64
CA ALA A 47 -11.55 0.29 6.81
C ALA A 47 -12.73 -0.10 7.71
N ASP A 48 -13.63 0.80 7.99
CA ASP A 48 -14.87 0.43 8.70
C ASP A 48 -15.76 -0.46 7.83
N PRO A 49 -16.45 -1.47 8.39
CA PRO A 49 -17.36 -2.32 7.63
C PRO A 49 -18.38 -1.50 6.82
N GLY A 50 -18.50 -1.81 5.53
CA GLY A 50 -19.39 -1.10 4.62
C GLY A 50 -18.84 0.24 4.09
N GLU A 51 -17.64 0.63 4.48
CA GLU A 51 -17.00 1.85 4.00
C GLU A 51 -16.62 1.76 2.51
N ASN A 52 -16.90 2.83 1.78
CA ASN A 52 -16.44 2.99 0.40
C ASN A 52 -15.00 3.48 0.37
N VAL A 53 -14.12 2.67 -0.19
CA VAL A 53 -12.71 3.00 -0.39
C VAL A 53 -12.47 3.35 -1.85
N VAL A 54 -11.91 4.53 -2.10
CA VAL A 54 -11.55 5.02 -3.43
C VAL A 54 -10.04 5.02 -3.57
N VAL A 55 -9.53 4.20 -4.46
CA VAL A 55 -8.11 4.14 -4.82
C VAL A 55 -7.91 4.88 -6.13
N THR A 56 -7.07 5.91 -6.13
CA THR A 56 -6.71 6.65 -7.35
C THR A 56 -5.25 6.34 -7.71
N PHE A 57 -5.03 5.84 -8.92
CA PHE A 57 -3.71 5.56 -9.46
C PHE A 57 -3.62 5.97 -10.93
N LYS A 58 -2.57 6.70 -11.30
CA LYS A 58 -2.37 7.21 -12.68
C LYS A 58 -3.64 7.91 -13.23
N LYS A 59 -4.26 8.77 -12.43
CA LYS A 59 -5.49 9.53 -12.74
C LYS A 59 -6.75 8.65 -12.95
N LYS A 60 -6.69 7.35 -12.70
CA LYS A 60 -7.84 6.44 -12.74
C LYS A 60 -8.30 6.13 -11.32
N LYS A 61 -9.63 6.08 -11.15
CA LYS A 61 -10.27 5.75 -9.87
C LYS A 61 -10.77 4.31 -9.90
N TYR A 62 -10.55 3.61 -8.80
CA TYR A 62 -11.01 2.25 -8.54
C TYR A 62 -11.70 2.25 -7.18
N THR A 63 -12.81 1.56 -7.04
CA THR A 63 -13.59 1.56 -5.81
C THR A 63 -13.76 0.15 -5.28
N ALA A 64 -13.78 0.02 -3.97
CA ALA A 64 -14.16 -1.18 -3.24
C ALA A 64 -14.97 -0.81 -2.01
N VAL A 65 -15.77 -1.74 -1.53
CA VAL A 65 -16.47 -1.63 -0.25
C VAL A 65 -15.80 -2.58 0.73
N ALA A 66 -15.53 -2.10 1.94
CA ALA A 66 -14.99 -2.94 3.00
C ALA A 66 -16.03 -3.98 3.43
N ASP A 67 -15.61 -5.22 3.59
CA ASP A 67 -16.46 -6.32 4.03
C ASP A 67 -16.85 -6.21 5.51
N GLU A 68 -17.60 -7.19 6.03
CA GLU A 68 -18.03 -7.23 7.43
C GLU A 68 -16.86 -7.28 8.43
N ASN A 69 -15.68 -7.72 7.98
CA ASN A 69 -14.45 -7.75 8.76
C ASN A 69 -13.59 -6.49 8.55
N GLY A 70 -14.11 -5.50 7.84
CA GLY A 70 -13.41 -4.27 7.51
C GLY A 70 -12.28 -4.45 6.48
N LYS A 71 -12.25 -5.54 5.71
CA LYS A 71 -11.23 -5.76 4.68
C LYS A 71 -11.71 -5.27 3.32
N TRP A 72 -10.84 -4.64 2.57
CA TRP A 72 -11.11 -4.23 1.20
C TRP A 72 -9.95 -4.60 0.28
N LEU A 73 -10.26 -4.78 -1.00
CA LEU A 73 -9.31 -5.11 -2.05
C LEU A 73 -9.70 -4.42 -3.36
N VAL A 74 -8.75 -3.72 -3.95
CA VAL A 74 -8.84 -3.17 -5.31
C VAL A 74 -7.80 -3.86 -6.19
N THR A 75 -8.18 -4.22 -7.40
CA THR A 75 -7.27 -4.79 -8.40
C THR A 75 -7.05 -3.78 -9.53
N LEU A 76 -5.82 -3.30 -9.66
CA LEU A 76 -5.40 -2.47 -10.78
C LEU A 76 -5.00 -3.36 -11.97
N PRO A 77 -5.12 -2.87 -13.22
CA PRO A 77 -4.70 -3.63 -14.39
C PRO A 77 -3.17 -3.85 -14.39
N ALA A 78 -2.73 -4.84 -15.14
CA ALA A 78 -1.32 -5.06 -15.41
C ALA A 78 -0.69 -3.83 -16.08
N MET A 79 0.52 -3.45 -15.68
CA MET A 79 1.23 -2.28 -16.17
C MET A 79 2.69 -2.63 -16.49
N LYS A 80 3.28 -1.89 -17.42
CA LYS A 80 4.71 -1.95 -17.73
C LYS A 80 5.52 -1.26 -16.63
N ALA A 81 6.81 -1.59 -16.53
CA ALA A 81 7.75 -0.92 -15.65
C ALA A 81 7.73 0.60 -15.85
N GLY A 82 7.92 1.34 -14.76
CA GLY A 82 7.95 2.80 -14.76
C GLY A 82 7.71 3.39 -13.39
N GLY A 83 7.71 4.71 -13.31
CA GLY A 83 7.53 5.50 -12.09
C GLY A 83 8.49 6.70 -12.08
N PRO A 84 8.58 7.45 -10.97
CA PRO A 84 7.76 7.27 -9.78
C PRO A 84 6.29 7.69 -9.98
N TYR A 85 5.40 7.04 -9.27
CA TYR A 85 3.96 7.33 -9.27
C TYR A 85 3.47 7.63 -7.86
N GLU A 86 2.25 8.18 -7.79
CA GLU A 86 1.50 8.36 -6.54
C GLU A 86 0.24 7.51 -6.57
N LEU A 87 -0.11 6.97 -5.40
CA LEU A 87 -1.36 6.25 -5.12
C LEU A 87 -2.10 7.02 -4.04
N THR A 88 -3.35 7.36 -4.29
CA THR A 88 -4.21 7.95 -3.25
C THR A 88 -5.28 6.95 -2.86
N VAL A 89 -5.47 6.76 -1.55
CA VAL A 89 -6.52 5.92 -0.99
C VAL A 89 -7.35 6.80 -0.06
N ASN A 90 -8.57 7.15 -0.46
CA ASN A 90 -9.37 8.20 0.13
C ASN A 90 -8.53 9.51 0.26
N GLU A 91 -8.19 9.92 1.47
CA GLU A 91 -7.38 11.11 1.74
C GLU A 91 -5.87 10.81 1.92
N MET A 92 -5.51 9.53 2.00
CA MET A 92 -4.14 9.09 2.21
C MET A 92 -3.39 9.01 0.89
N THR A 93 -2.18 9.58 0.82
CA THR A 93 -1.33 9.51 -0.37
C THR A 93 -0.05 8.75 -0.06
N VAL A 94 0.28 7.77 -0.90
CA VAL A 94 1.52 7.01 -0.93
C VAL A 94 2.34 7.47 -2.13
N LYS A 95 3.61 7.80 -1.91
CA LYS A 95 4.49 8.44 -2.90
C LYS A 95 5.64 7.53 -3.32
N ASP A 96 6.33 7.96 -4.37
CA ASP A 96 7.55 7.31 -4.89
C ASP A 96 7.38 5.85 -5.25
N ILE A 97 6.21 5.50 -5.81
CA ILE A 97 5.86 4.13 -6.19
C ILE A 97 6.49 3.80 -7.54
N LEU A 98 7.24 2.71 -7.59
CA LEU A 98 7.76 2.15 -8.84
C LEU A 98 6.95 0.92 -9.25
N ILE A 99 6.88 0.68 -10.55
CA ILE A 99 6.40 -0.58 -11.12
C ILE A 99 7.61 -1.27 -11.75
N GLY A 100 7.94 -2.47 -11.27
CA GLY A 100 9.13 -3.21 -11.70
C GLY A 100 9.06 -4.68 -11.33
N ASP A 101 10.21 -5.33 -11.30
CA ASP A 101 10.31 -6.72 -10.88
C ASP A 101 10.46 -6.80 -9.36
N VAL A 102 9.63 -7.61 -8.73
CA VAL A 102 9.66 -7.88 -7.30
C VAL A 102 10.06 -9.33 -7.07
N TRP A 103 11.16 -9.54 -6.36
CA TRP A 103 11.70 -10.85 -6.02
C TRP A 103 11.48 -11.13 -4.54
N LEU A 104 10.83 -12.25 -4.24
CA LEU A 104 10.76 -12.76 -2.88
C LEU A 104 11.95 -13.68 -2.62
N CYS A 105 12.90 -13.20 -1.83
CA CYS A 105 14.04 -13.99 -1.39
C CYS A 105 13.76 -14.57 -0.01
N SER A 106 13.86 -15.89 0.13
CA SER A 106 13.61 -16.61 1.38
C SER A 106 14.55 -17.80 1.47
N GLY A 107 14.90 -18.21 2.67
CA GLY A 107 15.76 -19.34 2.91
C GLY A 107 16.27 -19.38 4.35
N GLN A 108 17.33 -20.14 4.56
CA GLN A 108 18.01 -20.29 5.86
C GLN A 108 19.33 -19.48 5.87
N SER A 109 20.42 -20.10 6.35
CA SER A 109 21.73 -19.46 6.51
C SER A 109 22.29 -18.77 5.26
N ASN A 110 21.95 -19.28 4.06
CA ASN A 110 22.38 -18.65 2.81
C ASN A 110 21.78 -17.25 2.58
N MET A 111 20.67 -16.90 3.23
CA MET A 111 20.08 -15.57 3.17
C MET A 111 20.81 -14.56 4.07
N GLU A 112 21.58 -15.02 5.04
CA GLU A 112 22.44 -14.18 5.89
C GLU A 112 23.84 -14.00 5.29
N LEU A 113 24.16 -14.73 4.21
CA LEU A 113 25.47 -14.73 3.59
C LEU A 113 25.65 -13.45 2.77
N THR A 114 26.45 -12.53 3.29
CA THR A 114 26.77 -11.30 2.57
C THR A 114 27.74 -11.57 1.42
N VAL A 115 27.70 -10.73 0.37
CA VAL A 115 28.65 -10.83 -0.77
C VAL A 115 30.10 -10.72 -0.30
N ALA A 116 30.38 -9.87 0.67
CA ALA A 116 31.72 -9.74 1.25
C ALA A 116 32.21 -11.09 1.83
N ARG A 117 31.34 -11.79 2.58
CA ARG A 117 31.66 -13.10 3.15
C ARG A 117 31.85 -14.19 2.09
N VAL A 118 31.06 -14.13 1.01
CA VAL A 118 31.24 -15.03 -0.15
C VAL A 118 32.58 -14.77 -0.84
N ALA A 119 32.95 -13.50 -1.03
CA ALA A 119 34.22 -13.11 -1.62
C ALA A 119 35.43 -13.60 -0.80
N ASP A 120 35.34 -13.55 0.52
CA ASP A 120 36.40 -14.07 1.44
C ASP A 120 36.51 -15.60 1.38
N MET A 121 35.38 -16.32 1.19
CA MET A 121 35.35 -17.80 1.15
C MET A 121 35.78 -18.38 -0.21
N PHE A 122 35.45 -17.73 -1.31
CA PHE A 122 35.57 -18.24 -2.69
C PHE A 122 36.45 -17.41 -3.60
N GLY A 123 37.10 -16.37 -3.08
CA GLY A 123 37.94 -15.48 -3.85
C GLY A 123 37.25 -14.24 -4.43
N ARG A 124 38.04 -13.21 -4.75
CA ARG A 124 37.56 -11.88 -5.12
C ARG A 124 36.83 -11.81 -6.47
N GLU A 125 36.94 -12.80 -7.31
CA GLU A 125 36.26 -12.77 -8.65
C GLU A 125 34.73 -12.69 -8.53
N THR A 126 34.14 -13.28 -7.49
CA THR A 126 32.70 -13.19 -7.21
C THR A 126 32.27 -11.82 -6.71
N ALA A 127 33.17 -11.05 -6.10
CA ALA A 127 32.86 -9.71 -5.59
C ALA A 127 32.70 -8.66 -6.70
N THR A 128 33.26 -8.89 -7.88
CA THR A 128 33.20 -7.94 -9.01
C THR A 128 31.79 -7.78 -9.57
N TYR A 129 30.95 -8.80 -9.46
CA TYR A 129 29.54 -8.75 -9.89
C TYR A 129 28.61 -8.01 -8.91
N ALA A 130 29.02 -7.83 -7.66
CA ALA A 130 28.20 -7.22 -6.62
C ALA A 130 28.30 -5.69 -6.54
N VAL A 131 29.33 -5.10 -7.15
CA VAL A 131 29.60 -3.65 -7.08
C VAL A 131 28.79 -2.86 -8.12
N SER A 132 28.07 -3.51 -9.01
CA SER A 132 27.31 -2.84 -10.08
C SER A 132 25.88 -2.40 -9.70
N TYR A 133 25.50 -2.51 -8.41
CA TYR A 133 24.14 -2.20 -7.93
C TYR A 133 24.12 -1.26 -6.71
N THR A 134 25.10 -0.38 -6.58
CA THR A 134 25.02 0.75 -5.63
C THR A 134 24.73 2.05 -6.34
#